data_d9595c87637193829a7d3f6cab9e42d6
#
_entry.id   d9595c87637193829a7d3f6cab9e42d6
#
_cell.length_a   1.000
_cell.length_b   1.000
_cell.length_c   1.000
_cell.angle_alpha   90.00
_cell.angle_beta   90.00
_cell.angle_gamma   90.00
#
_symmetry.space_group_name_H-M   'P 1'
#
loop_
_entity.id
_entity.type
_entity.pdbx_description
1 polymer ?
#
loop_
_entity_poly.entity_id
_entity_poly.type
_entity_poly.pdbx_seq_one_letter_code
_entity_poly.pdbx_strand_id
1 'polypeptide(L)'
;MVQALRSHFYAYISKLRWLQRWGMKRNVXAENVMEHSWEVATIAHVLALAKNRFFGGTVDVNAVVVAALYHDCSEVITGDMPSPXKYHSPEITRAYKAIEHQADHELLNLLPADLQADFRKVLVEAEIPPDYHAIIKSADTICAYLKCKAEVQAGNPEFRQAEKDVRARLDRIDAPEVKYFLDTFAPSYGLTLDELLK
;
A
#
# COMPACT_ATOMS: atom_id res chain seq x y z
N MET A 1 -32.37 -8.27 16.53
CA MET A 1 -32.49 -6.97 15.84
C MET A 1 -31.15 -6.21 16.00
N VAL A 2 -30.61 -5.70 14.90
CA VAL A 2 -29.36 -4.91 14.96
C VAL A 2 -29.70 -3.50 15.43
N GLN A 3 -29.05 -3.05 16.50
CA GLN A 3 -29.20 -1.70 16.97
C GLN A 3 -28.34 -0.77 16.10
N ALA A 4 -28.93 0.32 15.62
CA ALA A 4 -28.22 1.27 14.78
C ALA A 4 -27.33 2.15 15.68
N LEU A 5 -26.03 1.91 15.66
CA LEU A 5 -25.07 2.70 16.38
C LEU A 5 -24.29 3.55 15.37
N ARG A 6 -24.00 4.78 15.74
CA ARG A 6 -23.18 5.63 14.89
C ARG A 6 -21.72 5.20 15.01
N SER A 7 -21.09 5.06 13.87
CA SER A 7 -19.65 4.81 13.81
C SER A 7 -19.02 5.82 12.87
N HIS A 8 -17.98 6.45 13.30
CA HIS A 8 -17.26 7.44 12.48
C HIS A 8 -16.21 6.80 11.59
N PHE A 9 -16.09 5.47 11.62
CA PHE A 9 -14.96 4.79 10.98
C PHE A 9 -14.87 5.15 9.49
N TYR A 10 -15.93 4.95 8.73
CA TYR A 10 -15.85 5.16 7.28
C TYR A 10 -15.75 6.63 6.91
N ALA A 11 -16.45 7.50 7.66
CA ALA A 11 -16.29 8.93 7.42
C ALA A 11 -14.86 9.36 7.67
N TYR A 12 -14.20 8.77 8.68
CA TYR A 12 -12.84 9.12 9.02
C TYR A 12 -11.87 8.62 7.93
N ILE A 13 -11.95 7.34 7.55
CA ILE A 13 -11.01 6.85 6.55
C ILE A 13 -11.26 7.44 5.17
N SER A 14 -12.46 7.99 4.92
CA SER A 14 -12.69 8.70 3.65
C SER A 14 -11.80 9.93 3.52
N LYS A 15 -11.25 10.42 4.64
CA LYS A 15 -10.32 11.55 4.62
C LYS A 15 -8.97 11.20 3.98
N LEU A 16 -8.70 9.91 3.76
CA LEU A 16 -7.47 9.52 3.07
C LEU A 16 -7.37 10.15 1.68
N ARG A 17 -8.51 10.52 1.07
CA ARG A 17 -8.47 11.19 -0.24
C ARG A 17 -7.77 12.54 -0.19
N TRP A 18 -7.68 13.14 0.99
CA TRP A 18 -7.03 14.45 1.14
C TRP A 18 -5.59 14.34 1.62
N LEU A 19 -5.12 13.13 1.91
CA LEU A 19 -3.77 12.93 2.41
C LEU A 19 -2.83 12.64 1.25
N GLN A 20 -1.96 13.60 0.95
CA GLN A 20 -1.03 13.49 -0.17
C GLN A 20 0.19 12.69 0.22
N ARG A 21 0.63 11.84 -0.69
CA ARG A 21 1.86 11.06 -0.54
C ARG A 21 3.03 11.83 -1.16
N TRP A 22 4.22 11.36 -0.88
CA TRP A 22 5.47 11.92 -1.41
C TRP A 22 5.69 13.36 -0.95
N GLY A 23 5.43 13.60 0.31
CA GLY A 23 5.70 14.90 0.92
C GLY A 23 7.16 15.26 0.81
N MET A 24 7.43 16.54 0.75
CA MET A 24 8.76 17.12 0.58
C MET A 24 9.33 16.94 -0.82
N LYS A 25 8.57 16.39 -1.76
CA LYS A 25 8.96 16.31 -3.16
C LYS A 25 8.00 17.11 -4.01
N ARG A 26 8.52 17.72 -5.06
CA ARG A 26 7.67 18.33 -6.08
C ARG A 26 7.10 17.21 -6.94
N ASN A 27 5.78 17.17 -7.10
CA ASN A 27 5.08 16.14 -7.85
C ASN A 27 4.44 16.73 -9.09
N VAL A 28 4.54 16.05 -10.22
CA VAL A 28 3.75 16.37 -11.42
C VAL A 28 2.33 15.83 -11.22
N UNK A 29 2.24 14.62 -10.79
CA UNK A 29 1.04 14.02 -10.56
C UNK A 29 0.88 13.80 -9.13
N ALA A 30 -0.10 14.47 -8.60
CA ALA A 30 -0.38 14.26 -7.18
C ALA A 30 -0.93 12.87 -6.96
N GLU A 31 -0.63 12.31 -5.79
CA GLU A 31 -1.10 10.97 -5.43
C GLU A 31 -1.56 11.01 -3.99
N ASN A 32 -2.81 10.63 -3.74
CA ASN A 32 -3.31 10.56 -2.37
C ASN A 32 -3.32 9.11 -1.88
N VAL A 33 -3.49 8.94 -0.57
CA VAL A 33 -3.40 7.60 0.04
C VAL A 33 -4.56 6.70 -0.41
N MET A 34 -5.73 7.27 -0.70
CA MET A 34 -6.85 6.46 -1.16
C MET A 34 -6.56 5.85 -2.53
N GLU A 35 -6.07 6.66 -3.47
CA GLU A 35 -5.66 6.17 -4.79
C GLU A 35 -4.58 5.11 -4.68
N HIS A 36 -3.59 5.38 -3.83
CA HIS A 36 -2.49 4.45 -3.61
C HIS A 36 -3.00 3.12 -3.06
N SER A 37 -3.91 3.17 -2.09
CA SER A 37 -4.42 1.94 -1.48
C SER A 37 -5.19 1.09 -2.49
N TRP A 38 -5.95 1.73 -3.38
CA TRP A 38 -6.62 1.01 -4.45
C TRP A 38 -5.61 0.32 -5.35
N GLU A 39 -4.57 1.04 -5.75
CA GLU A 39 -3.56 0.47 -6.64
C GLU A 39 -2.81 -0.67 -5.98
N VAL A 40 -2.45 -0.50 -4.70
CA VAL A 40 -1.78 -1.58 -3.96
C VAL A 40 -2.68 -2.82 -3.92
N ALA A 41 -3.97 -2.63 -3.67
CA ALA A 41 -4.88 -3.77 -3.57
C ALA A 41 -5.01 -4.50 -4.91
N THR A 42 -5.11 -3.77 -6.02
CA THR A 42 -5.23 -4.44 -7.33
C THR A 42 -3.95 -5.15 -7.72
N ILE A 43 -2.79 -4.58 -7.41
CA ILE A 43 -1.52 -5.25 -7.70
C ILE A 43 -1.34 -6.45 -6.76
N ALA A 44 -1.67 -6.30 -5.47
CA ALA A 44 -1.61 -7.42 -4.55
C ALA A 44 -2.48 -8.58 -5.03
N HIS A 45 -3.63 -8.26 -5.65
CA HIS A 45 -4.51 -9.27 -6.19
C HIS A 45 -3.79 -10.13 -7.22
N VAL A 46 -3.17 -9.50 -8.21
CA VAL A 46 -2.51 -10.30 -9.26
C VAL A 46 -1.25 -10.98 -8.73
N LEU A 47 -0.55 -10.38 -7.77
CA LEU A 47 0.60 -11.06 -7.16
C LEU A 47 0.16 -12.33 -6.44
N ALA A 48 -0.95 -12.26 -5.69
CA ALA A 48 -1.45 -13.43 -4.98
C ALA A 48 -1.92 -14.51 -5.95
N LEU A 49 -2.62 -14.11 -7.02
CA LEU A 49 -3.06 -15.05 -8.05
C LEU A 49 -1.86 -15.74 -8.71
N ALA A 50 -0.86 -14.96 -9.11
CA ALA A 50 0.33 -15.50 -9.76
C ALA A 50 1.10 -16.42 -8.83
N LYS A 51 1.22 -16.03 -7.56
CA LYS A 51 1.91 -16.86 -6.58
C LYS A 51 1.25 -18.22 -6.48
N ASN A 52 -0.09 -18.25 -6.41
CA ASN A 52 -0.81 -19.52 -6.32
C ASN A 52 -0.77 -20.30 -7.63
N ARG A 53 -1.01 -19.63 -8.74
CA ARG A 53 -1.15 -20.30 -10.03
C ARG A 53 0.18 -20.83 -10.57
N PHE A 54 1.25 -20.07 -10.40
CA PHE A 54 2.52 -20.37 -11.07
C PHE A 54 3.65 -20.76 -10.14
N PHE A 55 3.55 -20.43 -8.85
CA PHE A 55 4.72 -20.52 -7.98
C PHE A 55 4.44 -21.28 -6.68
N GLY A 56 3.40 -22.10 -6.67
CA GLY A 56 3.16 -23.04 -5.58
C GLY A 56 2.58 -22.46 -4.31
N GLY A 57 2.06 -21.24 -4.36
CA GLY A 57 1.46 -20.63 -3.19
C GLY A 57 0.05 -21.12 -2.91
N THR A 58 -0.44 -20.85 -1.70
CA THR A 58 -1.78 -21.26 -1.28
C THR A 58 -2.45 -20.17 -0.46
N VAL A 59 -2.15 -18.90 -0.76
CA VAL A 59 -2.75 -17.81 0.03
C VAL A 59 -4.21 -17.61 -0.33
N ASP A 60 -4.98 -17.09 0.61
CA ASP A 60 -6.35 -16.69 0.35
C ASP A 60 -6.31 -15.35 -0.37
N VAL A 61 -6.52 -15.38 -1.68
CA VAL A 61 -6.37 -14.21 -2.54
C VAL A 61 -7.29 -13.07 -2.10
N ASN A 62 -8.56 -13.39 -1.83
CA ASN A 62 -9.50 -12.35 -1.47
C ASN A 62 -9.15 -11.71 -0.13
N ALA A 63 -8.66 -12.50 0.81
CA ALA A 63 -8.24 -11.96 2.10
C ALA A 63 -7.05 -11.03 1.95
N VAL A 64 -6.11 -11.38 1.05
CA VAL A 64 -4.96 -10.51 0.77
C VAL A 64 -5.44 -9.16 0.23
N VAL A 65 -6.39 -9.19 -0.71
CA VAL A 65 -6.90 -7.95 -1.32
C VAL A 65 -7.57 -7.06 -0.28
N VAL A 66 -8.40 -7.65 0.58
CA VAL A 66 -9.09 -6.86 1.59
C VAL A 66 -8.08 -6.23 2.55
N ALA A 67 -7.09 -7.01 3.00
CA ALA A 67 -6.06 -6.46 3.89
C ALA A 67 -5.28 -5.34 3.20
N ALA A 68 -5.00 -5.49 1.90
CA ALA A 68 -4.29 -4.46 1.15
C ALA A 68 -5.08 -3.16 1.06
N LEU A 69 -6.41 -3.25 0.89
CA LEU A 69 -7.26 -2.06 0.82
C LEU A 69 -7.14 -1.21 2.08
N TYR A 70 -7.00 -1.85 3.23
CA TYR A 70 -6.96 -1.15 4.51
C TYR A 70 -5.54 -0.90 5.02
N HIS A 71 -4.49 -1.30 4.26
CA HIS A 71 -3.16 -1.37 4.84
C HIS A 71 -2.59 -0.02 5.32
N ASP A 72 -3.04 1.08 4.72
CA ASP A 72 -2.57 2.41 5.11
C ASP A 72 -3.65 3.23 5.81
N CYS A 73 -4.74 2.57 6.28
CA CYS A 73 -5.84 3.30 6.91
C CYS A 73 -5.40 4.12 8.11
N SER A 74 -4.44 3.62 8.89
CA SER A 74 -4.01 4.32 10.09
C SER A 74 -3.40 5.68 9.77
N GLU A 75 -3.05 5.92 8.52
CA GLU A 75 -2.48 7.22 8.15
C GLU A 75 -3.47 8.36 8.27
N VAL A 76 -4.79 8.09 8.40
CA VAL A 76 -5.71 9.19 8.74
C VAL A 76 -5.36 9.78 10.11
N ILE A 77 -4.72 8.99 10.97
CA ILE A 77 -4.32 9.44 12.29
C ILE A 77 -2.88 9.94 12.27
N THR A 78 -1.97 9.16 11.67
CA THR A 78 -0.54 9.47 11.75
C THR A 78 -0.05 10.46 10.69
N GLY A 79 -0.78 10.58 9.58
CA GLY A 79 -0.25 11.24 8.40
C GLY A 79 0.70 10.30 7.66
N ASP A 80 1.09 10.71 6.48
CA ASP A 80 2.06 9.97 5.66
C ASP A 80 3.44 10.59 5.90
N MET A 81 4.23 9.98 6.76
CA MET A 81 5.56 10.48 7.06
C MET A 81 6.51 10.11 5.92
N PRO A 82 7.21 11.09 5.35
CA PRO A 82 8.19 10.75 4.30
C PRO A 82 9.20 9.72 4.77
N SER A 83 9.55 8.78 3.89
CA SER A 83 10.46 7.69 4.24
C SER A 83 11.78 8.14 4.82
N PRO A 84 12.43 9.20 4.31
CA PRO A 84 13.65 9.66 4.96
C PRO A 84 13.47 10.03 6.44
N UNK A 85 12.42 10.45 6.73
CA UNK A 85 12.11 10.78 8.04
C UNK A 85 11.80 9.63 8.87
N LYS A 86 11.11 8.83 8.32
CA LYS A 86 10.64 7.65 9.04
C LYS A 86 11.79 6.70 9.42
N TYR A 87 12.74 6.58 8.55
CA TYR A 87 13.87 5.69 8.74
C TYR A 87 15.17 6.42 9.09
N HIS A 88 15.06 7.64 9.60
CA HIS A 88 16.24 8.45 9.93
C HIS A 88 17.13 7.80 11.00
N SER A 89 16.51 7.20 12.00
CA SER A 89 17.26 6.52 13.06
C SER A 89 16.42 5.36 13.60
N PRO A 90 17.08 4.37 14.24
CA PRO A 90 16.31 3.28 14.85
C PRO A 90 15.31 3.78 15.87
N GLU A 91 15.64 4.84 16.60
CA GLU A 91 14.74 5.38 17.62
C GLU A 91 13.48 5.96 16.99
N ILE A 92 13.64 6.74 15.91
CA ILE A 92 12.47 7.31 15.22
C ILE A 92 11.63 6.20 14.61
N THR A 93 12.27 5.21 13.98
CA THR A 93 11.54 4.11 13.37
C THR A 93 10.70 3.36 14.40
N ARG A 94 11.30 3.06 15.57
CA ARG A 94 10.56 2.36 16.62
C ARG A 94 9.40 3.21 17.14
N ALA A 95 9.64 4.50 17.36
CA ALA A 95 8.60 5.40 17.87
C ALA A 95 7.45 5.50 16.87
N TYR A 96 7.77 5.62 15.60
CA TYR A 96 6.72 5.74 14.59
C TYR A 96 5.92 4.44 14.47
N LYS A 97 6.59 3.29 14.53
CA LYS A 97 5.89 2.02 14.49
C LYS A 97 4.96 1.86 15.69
N ALA A 98 5.36 2.32 16.87
CA ALA A 98 4.49 2.29 18.03
C ALA A 98 3.25 3.17 17.83
N ILE A 99 3.45 4.33 17.20
CA ILE A 99 2.32 5.21 16.89
C ILE A 99 1.38 4.56 15.88
N GLU A 100 1.94 3.91 14.86
CA GLU A 100 1.11 3.20 13.88
C GLU A 100 0.30 2.10 14.55
N HIS A 101 0.91 1.35 15.44
CA HIS A 101 0.23 0.30 16.20
C HIS A 101 -0.95 0.87 16.99
N GLN A 102 -0.69 1.97 17.68
CA GLN A 102 -1.74 2.62 18.46
C GLN A 102 -2.86 3.11 17.54
N ALA A 103 -2.51 3.67 16.39
CA ALA A 103 -3.50 4.16 15.44
C ALA A 103 -4.38 3.03 14.90
N ASP A 104 -3.80 1.85 14.62
CA ASP A 104 -4.58 0.70 14.19
C ASP A 104 -5.66 0.37 15.21
N HIS A 105 -5.31 0.37 16.49
CA HIS A 105 -6.26 0.05 17.54
C HIS A 105 -7.30 1.15 17.74
N GLU A 106 -6.90 2.40 17.57
CA GLU A 106 -7.86 3.50 17.65
C GLU A 106 -8.91 3.39 16.54
N LEU A 107 -8.48 3.06 15.32
CA LEU A 107 -9.42 2.86 14.23
C LEU A 107 -10.34 1.69 14.51
N LEU A 108 -9.77 0.59 14.97
CA LEU A 108 -10.56 -0.60 15.28
C LEU A 108 -11.67 -0.26 16.27
N ASN A 109 -11.34 0.54 17.28
CA ASN A 109 -12.30 0.88 18.33
C ASN A 109 -13.42 1.80 17.85
N LEU A 110 -13.28 2.41 16.68
CA LEU A 110 -14.38 3.20 16.10
C LEU A 110 -15.47 2.32 15.51
N LEU A 111 -15.18 1.07 15.21
CA LEU A 111 -16.15 0.18 14.61
C LEU A 111 -17.12 -0.35 15.66
N PRO A 112 -18.35 -0.69 15.24
CA PRO A 112 -19.26 -1.36 16.15
C PRO A 112 -18.62 -2.63 16.72
N ALA A 113 -18.88 -2.90 17.99
CA ALA A 113 -18.24 -4.03 18.68
C ALA A 113 -18.43 -5.35 17.93
N ASP A 114 -19.60 -5.54 17.34
CA ASP A 114 -19.91 -6.79 16.64
C ASP A 114 -19.05 -7.03 15.41
N LEU A 115 -18.45 -5.98 14.85
CA LEU A 115 -17.63 -6.10 13.65
C LEU A 115 -16.14 -6.10 13.95
N GLN A 116 -15.74 -5.78 15.18
CA GLN A 116 -14.33 -5.57 15.47
C GLN A 116 -13.49 -6.83 15.25
N ALA A 117 -14.02 -8.00 15.60
CA ALA A 117 -13.27 -9.23 15.42
C ALA A 117 -12.93 -9.46 13.93
N ASP A 118 -13.86 -9.14 13.04
CA ASP A 118 -13.63 -9.29 11.61
C ASP A 118 -12.57 -8.31 11.10
N PHE A 119 -12.62 -7.07 11.61
CA PHE A 119 -11.69 -6.05 11.14
C PHE A 119 -10.30 -6.16 11.76
N ARG A 120 -10.16 -6.86 12.88
CA ARG A 120 -8.81 -7.07 13.44
C ARG A 120 -7.87 -7.70 12.41
N LYS A 121 -8.41 -8.61 11.62
CA LYS A 121 -7.61 -9.34 10.64
C LYS A 121 -7.11 -8.47 9.48
N VAL A 122 -7.68 -7.28 9.31
CA VAL A 122 -7.26 -6.41 8.23
C VAL A 122 -6.65 -5.10 8.72
N LEU A 123 -6.91 -4.71 9.97
CA LEU A 123 -6.40 -3.45 10.51
C LEU A 123 -5.19 -3.63 11.43
N VAL A 124 -5.11 -4.73 12.16
CA VAL A 124 -4.05 -4.91 13.15
C VAL A 124 -2.91 -5.68 12.50
N GLU A 125 -1.80 -5.00 12.27
CA GLU A 125 -0.69 -5.56 11.50
C GLU A 125 -0.25 -6.91 12.04
N ALA A 126 -0.18 -7.06 13.37
CA ALA A 126 0.29 -8.30 13.98
C ALA A 126 -0.64 -9.49 13.70
N GLU A 127 -1.88 -9.24 13.30
CA GLU A 127 -2.84 -10.31 13.04
C GLU A 127 -2.96 -10.66 11.56
N ILE A 128 -2.23 -9.95 10.70
CA ILE A 128 -2.20 -10.26 9.27
C ILE A 128 -1.15 -11.35 9.06
N PRO A 129 -1.51 -12.48 8.43
CA PRO A 129 -0.52 -13.54 8.21
C PRO A 129 0.73 -13.04 7.51
N PRO A 130 1.92 -13.53 7.88
CA PRO A 130 3.17 -13.02 7.29
C PRO A 130 3.24 -13.14 5.76
N ASP A 131 2.67 -14.20 5.18
CA ASP A 131 2.71 -14.35 3.73
C ASP A 131 1.80 -13.33 3.03
N TYR A 132 0.68 -12.95 3.65
CA TYR A 132 -0.15 -11.88 3.12
C TYR A 132 0.60 -10.55 3.22
N HIS A 133 1.22 -10.32 4.36
CA HIS A 133 1.96 -9.08 4.60
C HIS A 133 3.07 -8.92 3.55
N ALA A 134 3.78 -10.00 3.24
CA ALA A 134 4.85 -9.95 2.24
C ALA A 134 4.33 -9.56 0.86
N ILE A 135 3.17 -10.11 0.46
CA ILE A 135 2.57 -9.77 -0.82
C ILE A 135 2.16 -8.30 -0.86
N ILE A 136 1.53 -7.82 0.22
CA ILE A 136 1.10 -6.44 0.29
C ILE A 136 2.30 -5.50 0.24
N LYS A 137 3.36 -5.84 0.96
CA LYS A 137 4.58 -5.03 0.96
C LYS A 137 5.21 -4.98 -0.42
N SER A 138 5.21 -6.12 -1.13
CA SER A 138 5.70 -6.15 -2.51
C SER A 138 4.86 -5.25 -3.41
N ALA A 139 3.54 -5.32 -3.29
CA ALA A 139 2.65 -4.48 -4.10
C ALA A 139 2.89 -3.00 -3.80
N ASP A 140 3.04 -2.67 -2.52
CA ASP A 140 3.32 -1.30 -2.09
C ASP A 140 4.61 -0.79 -2.74
N THR A 141 5.64 -1.61 -2.74
CA THR A 141 6.93 -1.23 -3.32
C THR A 141 6.82 -1.09 -4.85
N ILE A 142 6.07 -1.98 -5.50
CA ILE A 142 5.83 -1.86 -6.95
C ILE A 142 5.13 -0.54 -7.25
N CYS A 143 4.10 -0.19 -6.47
CA CYS A 143 3.38 1.08 -6.67
C CYS A 143 4.33 2.26 -6.54
N ALA A 144 5.21 2.25 -5.55
CA ALA A 144 6.19 3.31 -5.39
C ALA A 144 7.11 3.40 -6.61
N TYR A 145 7.53 2.26 -7.14
CA TYR A 145 8.38 2.22 -8.32
C TYR A 145 7.66 2.81 -9.53
N LEU A 146 6.40 2.40 -9.75
CA LEU A 146 5.63 2.90 -10.89
C LEU A 146 5.38 4.40 -10.78
N LYS A 147 5.16 4.91 -9.58
CA LYS A 147 5.02 6.35 -9.36
C LYS A 147 6.31 7.08 -9.73
N CYS A 148 7.45 6.56 -9.28
CA CYS A 148 8.73 7.18 -9.60
C CYS A 148 8.96 7.19 -11.12
N LYS A 149 8.65 6.07 -11.79
CA LYS A 149 8.84 5.99 -13.24
C LYS A 149 7.96 7.01 -13.96
N ALA A 150 6.71 7.14 -13.52
CA ALA A 150 5.80 8.09 -14.16
C ALA A 150 6.30 9.51 -14.02
N GLU A 151 6.82 9.86 -12.84
CA GLU A 151 7.34 11.19 -12.61
C GLU A 151 8.58 11.47 -13.46
N VAL A 152 9.51 10.51 -13.53
CA VAL A 152 10.71 10.68 -14.32
C VAL A 152 10.35 10.78 -15.81
N GLN A 153 9.41 9.95 -16.26
CA GLN A 153 8.96 9.99 -17.65
C GLN A 153 8.31 11.33 -17.99
N ALA A 154 7.67 11.96 -17.00
CA ALA A 154 7.07 13.29 -17.19
C ALA A 154 8.11 14.41 -17.13
N GLY A 155 9.38 14.08 -17.01
CA GLY A 155 10.46 15.06 -17.00
C GLY A 155 10.77 15.64 -15.62
N ASN A 156 10.38 14.95 -14.55
CA ASN A 156 10.58 15.45 -13.20
C ASN A 156 11.82 14.81 -12.56
N PRO A 157 12.96 15.51 -12.51
CA PRO A 157 14.19 14.92 -11.98
C PRO A 157 14.15 14.69 -10.48
N GLU A 158 13.17 15.26 -9.79
CA GLU A 158 13.02 15.10 -8.34
C GLU A 158 12.95 13.63 -7.95
N PHE A 159 12.46 12.76 -8.86
CA PHE A 159 12.24 11.35 -8.56
C PHE A 159 13.33 10.42 -9.10
N ARG A 160 14.40 10.95 -9.72
CA ARG A 160 15.41 10.08 -10.32
C ARG A 160 16.10 9.17 -9.30
N GLN A 161 16.51 9.73 -8.17
CA GLN A 161 17.18 8.90 -7.17
C GLN A 161 16.21 7.94 -6.51
N ALA A 162 14.98 8.40 -6.23
CA ALA A 162 13.97 7.52 -5.64
C ALA A 162 13.68 6.33 -6.56
N GLU A 163 13.61 6.55 -7.87
CA GLU A 163 13.39 5.46 -8.81
C GLU A 163 14.47 4.39 -8.68
N LYS A 164 15.73 4.81 -8.63
CA LYS A 164 16.86 3.87 -8.49
C LYS A 164 16.80 3.11 -7.17
N ASP A 165 16.51 3.82 -6.10
CA ASP A 165 16.46 3.21 -4.77
C ASP A 165 15.33 2.20 -4.65
N VAL A 166 14.15 2.55 -5.17
CA VAL A 166 13.00 1.64 -5.11
C VAL A 166 13.25 0.43 -6.02
N ARG A 167 13.83 0.65 -7.21
CA ARG A 167 14.17 -0.48 -8.08
C ARG A 167 15.15 -1.43 -7.39
N ALA A 168 16.12 -0.88 -6.69
CA ALA A 168 17.08 -1.73 -5.96
C ALA A 168 16.37 -2.55 -4.89
N ARG A 169 15.39 -1.95 -4.19
CA ARG A 169 14.62 -2.71 -3.21
C ARG A 169 13.82 -3.82 -3.87
N LEU A 170 13.20 -3.55 -5.03
CA LEU A 170 12.47 -4.59 -5.75
C LEU A 170 13.37 -5.74 -6.16
N ASP A 171 14.58 -5.40 -6.61
CA ASP A 171 15.54 -6.44 -7.06
C ASP A 171 15.95 -7.36 -5.92
N ARG A 172 15.85 -6.89 -4.67
CA ARG A 172 16.22 -7.70 -3.50
C ARG A 172 15.06 -8.57 -2.99
N ILE A 173 13.85 -8.36 -3.49
CA ILE A 173 12.71 -9.17 -3.05
C ILE A 173 12.80 -10.54 -3.70
N ASP A 174 12.87 -11.59 -2.88
CA ASP A 174 12.93 -12.96 -3.36
C ASP A 174 11.51 -13.50 -3.49
N ALA A 175 10.83 -13.05 -4.55
CA ALA A 175 9.45 -13.44 -4.80
C ALA A 175 9.24 -13.48 -6.31
N PRO A 176 9.09 -14.68 -6.89
CA PRO A 176 8.97 -14.78 -8.35
C PRO A 176 7.73 -14.09 -8.90
N GLU A 177 6.67 -13.95 -8.10
CA GLU A 177 5.48 -13.23 -8.57
C GLU A 177 5.78 -11.75 -8.79
N VAL A 178 6.74 -11.18 -8.07
CA VAL A 178 7.14 -9.79 -8.31
C VAL A 178 7.80 -9.66 -9.67
N LYS A 179 8.73 -10.56 -9.98
CA LYS A 179 9.37 -10.54 -11.30
C LYS A 179 8.33 -10.76 -12.39
N TYR A 180 7.38 -11.66 -12.15
CA TYR A 180 6.30 -11.88 -13.11
C TYR A 180 5.54 -10.58 -13.40
N PHE A 181 5.19 -9.81 -12.36
CA PHE A 181 4.50 -8.55 -12.56
C PHE A 181 5.36 -7.56 -13.33
N LEU A 182 6.63 -7.44 -12.95
CA LEU A 182 7.51 -6.46 -13.59
C LEU A 182 7.73 -6.79 -15.07
N ASP A 183 7.81 -8.07 -15.42
CA ASP A 183 8.00 -8.46 -16.82
C ASP A 183 6.72 -8.36 -17.64
N THR A 184 5.59 -8.69 -17.02
CA THR A 184 4.32 -8.85 -17.74
C THR A 184 3.52 -7.56 -17.83
N PHE A 185 3.43 -6.82 -16.74
CA PHE A 185 2.52 -5.68 -16.65
C PHE A 185 3.21 -4.32 -16.59
N ALA A 186 4.36 -4.24 -15.95
CA ALA A 186 4.98 -2.95 -15.73
C ALA A 186 5.37 -2.22 -17.02
N PRO A 187 5.82 -2.91 -18.09
CA PRO A 187 6.25 -2.16 -19.28
C PRO A 187 5.14 -1.33 -19.91
N SER A 188 3.89 -1.74 -19.77
CA SER A 188 2.77 -1.00 -20.37
C SER A 188 2.46 0.30 -19.65
N TYR A 189 2.96 0.50 -18.45
CA TYR A 189 2.69 1.72 -17.70
C TYR A 189 3.29 2.96 -18.38
N GLY A 190 4.25 2.79 -19.26
CA GLY A 190 4.82 3.91 -20.00
C GLY A 190 4.07 4.28 -21.28
N LEU A 191 3.04 3.53 -21.62
CA LEU A 191 2.30 3.75 -22.87
C LEU A 191 1.23 4.81 -22.70
N THR A 192 0.95 5.53 -23.77
CA THR A 192 -0.17 6.48 -23.77
C THR A 192 -1.48 5.72 -23.87
N LEU A 193 -2.58 6.42 -23.58
CA LEU A 193 -3.91 5.82 -23.70
C LEU A 193 -4.14 5.25 -25.10
N ASP A 194 -3.75 6.00 -26.12
CA ASP A 194 -3.97 5.54 -27.50
C ASP A 194 -3.17 4.28 -27.81
N GLU A 195 -1.96 4.17 -27.25
CA GLU A 195 -1.14 2.97 -27.44
C GLU A 195 -1.73 1.76 -26.69
N LEU A 196 -2.32 2.00 -25.52
CA LEU A 196 -2.94 0.91 -24.75
C LEU A 196 -4.18 0.34 -25.43
N LEU A 197 -4.82 1.13 -26.28
CA LEU A 197 -6.06 0.71 -26.94
C LEU A 197 -5.85 -0.05 -28.24
N LYS A 198 -4.63 -0.29 -28.67
CA LYS A 198 -4.34 -0.98 -29.93
C LYS A 198 -4.10 -2.47 -29.78
#